data_71687d88df98e02c8949920529db54b3
#
_entry.id   71687d88df98e02c8949920529db54b3
#
_cell.length_a   1.000
_cell.length_b   1.000
_cell.length_c   1.000
_cell.angle_alpha   90.00
_cell.angle_beta   90.00
_cell.angle_gamma   90.00
#
_symmetry.space_group_name_H-M   'P 1'
#
loop_
_entity.id
_entity.type
_entity.pdbx_description
1 polymer ?
#
loop_
_entity_poly.entity_id
_entity_poly.type
_entity_poly.pdbx_seq_one_letter_code
_entity_poly.pdbx_strand_id
1 'polypeptide(L)'
;MGNQPLIVLSDDSQRTSGKDAQSMNITAGQAVAESVRTTLGPKGMDKMLVDDTGNVVVTNDGVTILQEMDIEHPAANMIVEVAETQEDEVGDGTTTSVVIGGELLAKAEDLLDQDIHATILAQGYREAAAEAKEILEEMAIEVDADDTEVLEQIAGTAMTGKGAENAKDVLASLVVDSLRAVADGDEIDTDNINVQTVVGGSVSESNLVEGVMVDKERVHENMPYFVEDADVALLDTPIEVKETEIDAEVNVTDPDQLQQFLDQEEKQLREMVDQLNAVDADVVFCQKGIDDMAQHYLAEEGILAVRRAKKSDIKALSRSTGARIVSNLDDITSEDLGFAGSVAEKEIGGDTKVFVEEVEEAKSVTLVLRGGTEHVVDEIERAIDDSLGVVRTTLEDGKVLPGGGAPETELALGLREYADSVGGREQLAVEAFADAIDVIPRTLAENAGLDPIDSLVDLRSKHADGPSTAGLDAYTGDVIDMQDDGVVEPLRVKTQAVESATEAAVMILRIDDVIAAGDLVGGKTGEDEDDGPAGGPGAGGMGGMGGGMGGMGGMGGAM
;
A
#
# COMPACT_ATOMS: atom_id res chain seq x y z
N MET A 1 -34.06 43.46 28.02
CA MET A 1 -34.07 42.16 27.39
C MET A 1 -32.64 41.84 27.09
N GLY A 2 -32.00 40.98 27.90
CA GLY A 2 -30.62 40.61 27.73
C GLY A 2 -30.47 39.71 26.50
N ASN A 3 -29.57 40.06 25.60
CA ASN A 3 -29.12 39.16 24.56
C ASN A 3 -28.40 37.99 25.24
N GLN A 4 -29.03 36.84 25.35
CA GLN A 4 -28.33 35.60 25.63
C GLN A 4 -27.56 35.25 24.33
N PRO A 5 -26.27 34.98 24.42
CA PRO A 5 -25.53 34.45 23.27
C PRO A 5 -26.16 33.13 22.88
N LEU A 6 -26.47 32.97 21.59
CA LEU A 6 -26.94 31.72 21.05
C LEU A 6 -25.75 30.73 21.10
N ILE A 7 -25.74 29.81 22.05
CA ILE A 7 -24.77 28.73 22.10
C ILE A 7 -25.17 27.73 21.02
N VAL A 8 -24.43 27.71 19.92
CA VAL A 8 -24.66 26.86 18.75
C VAL A 8 -23.85 25.55 18.85
N LEU A 9 -22.82 25.54 19.69
CA LEU A 9 -21.96 24.37 19.91
C LEU A 9 -22.34 23.66 21.21
N SER A 10 -22.16 22.34 21.27
CA SER A 10 -22.33 21.57 22.48
C SER A 10 -21.27 21.95 23.53
N ASP A 11 -21.55 21.78 24.81
CA ASP A 11 -20.64 22.12 25.92
C ASP A 11 -19.32 21.29 25.87
N ASP A 12 -19.28 20.20 25.10
CA ASP A 12 -18.13 19.30 24.95
C ASP A 12 -17.31 19.61 23.67
N SER A 13 -17.62 20.69 22.92
CA SER A 13 -16.88 21.03 21.71
C SER A 13 -15.68 21.96 22.02
N GLN A 14 -14.49 21.53 21.63
CA GLN A 14 -13.29 22.38 21.66
C GLN A 14 -13.20 23.18 20.37
N ARG A 15 -12.81 24.45 20.50
CA ARG A 15 -12.58 25.35 19.37
C ARG A 15 -11.25 26.05 19.51
N THR A 16 -10.37 25.83 18.53
CA THR A 16 -9.12 26.59 18.36
C THR A 16 -9.24 27.47 17.13
N SER A 17 -8.88 28.76 17.21
CA SER A 17 -9.09 29.70 16.11
C SER A 17 -7.94 30.68 15.92
N GLY A 18 -7.83 31.24 14.71
CA GLY A 18 -6.82 32.21 14.33
C GLY A 18 -5.42 31.62 14.21
N LYS A 19 -4.41 32.39 14.60
CA LYS A 19 -3.00 31.97 14.49
C LYS A 19 -2.69 30.65 15.24
N ASP A 20 -3.34 30.40 16.38
CA ASP A 20 -3.12 29.19 17.16
C ASP A 20 -3.60 27.93 16.39
N ALA A 21 -4.74 28.02 15.69
CA ALA A 21 -5.23 26.92 14.85
C ALA A 21 -4.30 26.67 13.65
N GLN A 22 -3.86 27.75 13.00
CA GLN A 22 -2.94 27.64 11.86
C GLN A 22 -1.60 27.01 12.27
N SER A 23 -0.95 27.51 13.34
CA SER A 23 0.33 26.96 13.81
C SER A 23 0.21 25.50 14.25
N MET A 24 -0.90 25.14 14.93
CA MET A 24 -1.16 23.76 15.33
C MET A 24 -1.29 22.83 14.12
N ASN A 25 -2.05 23.24 13.09
CA ASN A 25 -2.23 22.44 11.88
C ASN A 25 -0.92 22.29 11.08
N ILE A 26 -0.14 23.36 10.97
CA ILE A 26 1.18 23.35 10.33
C ILE A 26 2.14 22.41 11.06
N THR A 27 2.23 22.55 12.38
CA THR A 27 3.10 21.70 13.20
C THR A 27 2.72 20.21 13.08
N ALA A 28 1.42 19.90 13.01
CA ALA A 28 0.96 18.53 12.84
C ALA A 28 1.37 17.95 11.47
N GLY A 29 1.22 18.74 10.38
CA GLY A 29 1.67 18.31 9.05
C GLY A 29 3.19 18.15 8.95
N GLN A 30 3.95 19.06 9.56
CA GLN A 30 5.42 18.95 9.63
C GLN A 30 5.88 17.71 10.40
N ALA A 31 5.20 17.35 11.50
CA ALA A 31 5.54 16.19 12.30
C ALA A 31 5.37 14.88 11.51
N VAL A 32 4.34 14.78 10.67
CA VAL A 32 4.15 13.65 9.76
C VAL A 32 5.29 13.57 8.74
N ALA A 33 5.62 14.67 8.08
CA ALA A 33 6.70 14.71 7.10
C ALA A 33 8.07 14.35 7.70
N GLU A 34 8.36 14.83 8.91
CA GLU A 34 9.63 14.51 9.60
C GLU A 34 9.69 13.01 9.98
N SER A 35 8.56 12.37 10.26
CA SER A 35 8.52 10.94 10.61
C SER A 35 9.02 10.03 9.48
N VAL A 36 8.78 10.42 8.21
CA VAL A 36 9.18 9.62 7.02
C VAL A 36 10.43 10.16 6.32
N ARG A 37 10.90 11.37 6.63
CA ARG A 37 12.02 12.02 5.94
C ARG A 37 13.30 11.17 5.89
N THR A 38 13.60 10.44 6.96
CA THR A 38 14.81 9.61 7.04
C THR A 38 14.75 8.32 6.21
N THR A 39 13.61 8.01 5.59
CA THR A 39 13.47 6.85 4.70
C THR A 39 13.71 7.19 3.23
N LEU A 40 13.83 8.48 2.89
CA LEU A 40 13.97 8.94 1.51
C LEU A 40 15.29 8.52 0.89
N GLY A 41 15.21 7.95 -0.33
CA GLY A 41 16.32 7.65 -1.22
C GLY A 41 17.09 6.38 -0.88
N PRO A 42 18.15 6.05 -1.64
CA PRO A 42 18.84 4.75 -1.60
C PRO A 42 19.62 4.47 -0.30
N LYS A 43 19.80 5.47 0.54
CA LYS A 43 20.39 5.37 1.90
C LYS A 43 19.37 5.66 2.99
N GLY A 44 18.08 5.61 2.66
CA GLY A 44 17.00 5.69 3.62
C GLY A 44 17.10 4.61 4.69
N MET A 45 16.59 4.92 5.89
CA MET A 45 16.60 4.01 7.03
C MET A 45 15.22 3.42 7.26
N ASP A 46 15.15 2.12 7.52
CA ASP A 46 13.90 1.46 7.85
C ASP A 46 13.35 1.93 9.19
N LYS A 47 12.03 1.96 9.30
CA LYS A 47 11.30 2.17 10.55
C LYS A 47 10.78 0.84 11.08
N MET A 48 10.83 0.66 12.39
CA MET A 48 10.19 -0.45 13.07
C MET A 48 8.93 0.07 13.76
N LEU A 49 7.78 -0.41 13.34
CA LEU A 49 6.48 -0.07 13.87
C LEU A 49 5.95 -1.25 14.66
N VAL A 50 5.35 -0.98 15.81
CA VAL A 50 4.83 -2.03 16.70
C VAL A 50 3.42 -1.64 17.09
N ASP A 51 2.43 -2.43 16.69
CA ASP A 51 1.04 -2.20 17.03
C ASP A 51 0.69 -2.59 18.48
N ASP A 52 -0.53 -2.25 18.92
CA ASP A 52 -1.03 -2.56 20.27
C ASP A 52 -1.13 -4.07 20.56
N THR A 53 -1.14 -4.90 19.51
CA THR A 53 -1.20 -6.38 19.63
C THR A 53 0.18 -7.02 19.68
N GLY A 54 1.23 -6.25 19.40
CA GLY A 54 2.63 -6.68 19.39
C GLY A 54 3.11 -7.18 18.04
N ASN A 55 2.37 -6.95 16.95
CA ASN A 55 2.86 -7.17 15.59
C ASN A 55 3.94 -6.15 15.27
N VAL A 56 4.93 -6.57 14.50
CA VAL A 56 6.08 -5.74 14.13
C VAL A 56 6.15 -5.64 12.62
N VAL A 57 6.09 -4.40 12.11
CA VAL A 57 6.34 -4.07 10.70
C VAL A 57 7.68 -3.34 10.61
N VAL A 58 8.55 -3.77 9.71
CA VAL A 58 9.84 -3.10 9.42
C VAL A 58 9.81 -2.70 7.96
N THR A 59 9.86 -1.41 7.68
CA THR A 59 9.78 -0.88 6.31
C THR A 59 10.40 0.50 6.21
N ASN A 60 10.80 0.91 5.02
CA ASN A 60 11.15 2.29 4.68
C ASN A 60 10.13 2.93 3.71
N ASP A 61 9.09 2.20 3.35
CA ASP A 61 8.03 2.75 2.53
C ASP A 61 7.20 3.79 3.28
N GLY A 62 7.05 4.98 2.66
CA GLY A 62 6.42 6.13 3.29
C GLY A 62 4.94 5.93 3.59
N VAL A 63 4.17 5.36 2.67
CA VAL A 63 2.73 5.16 2.86
C VAL A 63 2.46 4.12 3.92
N THR A 64 3.17 2.99 3.90
CA THR A 64 3.05 1.94 4.93
C THR A 64 3.36 2.49 6.33
N ILE A 65 4.43 3.30 6.47
CA ILE A 65 4.78 3.92 7.76
C ILE A 65 3.61 4.78 8.27
N LEU A 66 3.03 5.59 7.40
CA LEU A 66 1.97 6.52 7.79
C LEU A 66 0.65 5.81 8.11
N GLN A 67 0.33 4.72 7.41
CA GLN A 67 -0.87 3.90 7.67
C GLN A 67 -0.77 3.13 8.99
N GLU A 68 0.42 2.64 9.34
CA GLU A 68 0.68 1.94 10.60
C GLU A 68 0.80 2.89 11.81
N MET A 69 0.89 4.21 11.57
CA MET A 69 0.91 5.21 12.63
C MET A 69 -0.53 5.60 13.02
N ASP A 70 -0.84 5.60 14.33
CA ASP A 70 -2.12 6.09 14.85
C ASP A 70 -2.15 7.62 14.83
N ILE A 71 -2.54 8.20 13.69
CA ILE A 71 -2.57 9.65 13.46
C ILE A 71 -3.98 10.19 13.69
N GLU A 72 -4.19 10.87 14.81
CA GLU A 72 -5.51 11.42 15.17
C GLU A 72 -5.77 12.84 14.66
N HIS A 73 -4.70 13.62 14.37
CA HIS A 73 -4.85 15.02 14.04
C HIS A 73 -5.35 15.24 12.59
N PRO A 74 -6.48 15.96 12.36
CA PRO A 74 -7.07 16.08 11.02
C PRO A 74 -6.13 16.69 9.96
N ALA A 75 -5.32 17.69 10.31
CA ALA A 75 -4.38 18.27 9.36
C ALA A 75 -3.18 17.32 9.07
N ALA A 76 -2.81 16.46 10.02
CA ALA A 76 -1.83 15.42 9.79
C ALA A 76 -2.39 14.36 8.82
N ASN A 77 -3.66 13.93 9.00
CA ASN A 77 -4.32 13.01 8.08
C ASN A 77 -4.38 13.54 6.64
N MET A 78 -4.53 14.86 6.43
CA MET A 78 -4.47 15.43 5.08
C MET A 78 -3.10 15.24 4.41
N ILE A 79 -2.01 15.17 5.18
CA ILE A 79 -0.68 14.84 4.65
C ILE A 79 -0.55 13.33 4.40
N VAL A 80 -1.19 12.47 5.20
CA VAL A 80 -1.28 11.02 4.91
C VAL A 80 -2.02 10.77 3.61
N GLU A 81 -3.16 11.44 3.38
CA GLU A 81 -3.92 11.36 2.13
C GLU A 81 -3.09 11.74 0.89
N VAL A 82 -2.08 12.61 1.04
CA VAL A 82 -1.12 12.92 -0.04
C VAL A 82 -0.29 11.69 -0.41
N ALA A 83 0.20 10.94 0.58
CA ALA A 83 0.96 9.72 0.34
C ALA A 83 0.09 8.64 -0.31
N GLU A 84 -1.13 8.43 0.20
CA GLU A 84 -2.08 7.46 -0.35
C GLU A 84 -2.46 7.79 -1.80
N THR A 85 -2.76 9.06 -2.09
CA THR A 85 -3.04 9.49 -3.47
C THR A 85 -1.85 9.26 -4.40
N GLN A 86 -0.63 9.55 -3.94
CA GLN A 86 0.59 9.34 -4.71
C GLN A 86 0.81 7.84 -5.02
N GLU A 87 0.54 6.96 -4.04
CA GLU A 87 0.62 5.52 -4.20
C GLU A 87 -0.39 5.02 -5.23
N ASP A 88 -1.66 5.38 -5.06
CA ASP A 88 -2.76 4.93 -5.92
C ASP A 88 -2.59 5.38 -7.38
N GLU A 89 -2.09 6.60 -7.59
CA GLU A 89 -1.97 7.20 -8.93
C GLU A 89 -0.74 6.71 -9.69
N VAL A 90 0.41 6.59 -9.03
CA VAL A 90 1.71 6.38 -9.70
C VAL A 90 2.59 5.28 -9.08
N GLY A 91 2.28 4.80 -7.89
CA GLY A 91 2.96 3.70 -7.22
C GLY A 91 4.33 4.03 -6.61
N ASP A 92 4.83 5.26 -6.68
CA ASP A 92 6.10 5.68 -6.04
C ASP A 92 6.10 7.19 -5.75
N GLY A 93 7.13 7.66 -5.03
CA GLY A 93 7.28 9.07 -4.66
C GLY A 93 6.46 9.51 -3.45
N THR A 94 5.88 8.59 -2.70
CA THR A 94 5.05 8.82 -1.50
C THR A 94 5.80 9.63 -0.45
N THR A 95 7.02 9.22 -0.10
CA THR A 95 7.88 9.96 0.84
C THR A 95 8.25 11.34 0.31
N THR A 96 8.53 11.47 -1.00
CA THR A 96 8.86 12.74 -1.64
C THR A 96 7.71 13.75 -1.51
N SER A 97 6.48 13.34 -1.82
CA SER A 97 5.29 14.19 -1.77
C SER A 97 5.01 14.69 -0.34
N VAL A 98 5.11 13.82 0.65
CA VAL A 98 4.92 14.15 2.07
C VAL A 98 6.00 15.11 2.57
N VAL A 99 7.26 14.88 2.24
CA VAL A 99 8.38 15.74 2.64
C VAL A 99 8.29 17.12 2.03
N ILE A 100 7.92 17.22 0.75
CA ILE A 100 7.64 18.52 0.09
C ILE A 100 6.48 19.21 0.80
N GLY A 101 5.36 18.53 1.06
CA GLY A 101 4.20 19.09 1.75
C GLY A 101 4.54 19.66 3.13
N GLY A 102 5.31 18.94 3.92
CA GLY A 102 5.79 19.39 5.22
C GLY A 102 6.71 20.61 5.15
N GLU A 103 7.62 20.64 4.18
CA GLU A 103 8.54 21.78 4.00
C GLU A 103 7.81 23.03 3.44
N LEU A 104 6.82 22.85 2.55
CA LEU A 104 5.94 23.94 2.12
C LEU A 104 5.22 24.58 3.30
N LEU A 105 4.74 23.77 4.25
CA LEU A 105 4.13 24.26 5.47
C LEU A 105 5.14 25.01 6.36
N ALA A 106 6.38 24.50 6.46
CA ALA A 106 7.44 25.16 7.23
C ALA A 106 7.79 26.53 6.65
N LYS A 107 7.98 26.62 5.35
CA LYS A 107 8.25 27.91 4.67
C LYS A 107 7.07 28.89 4.75
N ALA A 108 5.86 28.35 4.71
CA ALA A 108 4.67 29.19 4.88
C ALA A 108 4.58 29.77 6.30
N GLU A 109 4.93 28.99 7.35
CA GLU A 109 4.95 29.49 8.74
C GLU A 109 5.89 30.69 8.89
N ASP A 110 7.10 30.62 8.32
CA ASP A 110 8.06 31.72 8.31
C ASP A 110 7.49 33.01 7.70
N LEU A 111 6.68 32.88 6.63
CA LEU A 111 6.06 34.02 5.96
C LEU A 111 4.80 34.52 6.68
N LEU A 112 4.02 33.65 7.31
CA LEU A 112 2.90 34.02 8.19
C LEU A 112 3.38 34.82 9.40
N ASP A 113 4.52 34.51 9.95
CA ASP A 113 5.16 35.24 11.05
C ASP A 113 5.65 36.65 10.60
N GLN A 114 5.90 36.84 9.31
CA GLN A 114 6.20 38.12 8.70
C GLN A 114 4.92 38.90 8.28
N ASP A 115 3.74 38.51 8.77
CA ASP A 115 2.45 39.11 8.48
C ASP A 115 2.05 39.05 6.99
N ILE A 116 2.47 38.01 6.25
CA ILE A 116 1.95 37.69 4.91
C ILE A 116 0.70 36.82 5.09
N HIS A 117 -0.39 37.22 4.44
CA HIS A 117 -1.68 36.54 4.62
C HIS A 117 -1.71 35.16 3.93
N ALA A 118 -2.28 34.14 4.58
CA ALA A 118 -2.37 32.78 4.07
C ALA A 118 -2.96 32.67 2.65
N THR A 119 -3.90 33.56 2.26
CA THR A 119 -4.46 33.54 0.90
C THR A 119 -3.47 33.97 -0.17
N ILE A 120 -2.51 34.83 0.17
CA ILE A 120 -1.42 35.25 -0.73
C ILE A 120 -0.44 34.06 -0.90
N LEU A 121 -0.09 33.39 0.20
CA LEU A 121 0.74 32.20 0.16
C LEU A 121 0.10 31.11 -0.68
N ALA A 122 -1.18 30.83 -0.44
CA ALA A 122 -1.94 29.84 -1.20
C ALA A 122 -2.02 30.16 -2.71
N GLN A 123 -2.07 31.45 -3.08
CA GLN A 123 -2.05 31.85 -4.48
C GLN A 123 -0.66 31.67 -5.08
N GLY A 124 0.40 32.16 -4.43
CA GLY A 124 1.77 32.03 -4.91
C GLY A 124 2.21 30.55 -5.02
N TYR A 125 1.78 29.70 -4.09
CA TYR A 125 2.05 28.25 -4.17
C TYR A 125 1.37 27.59 -5.37
N ARG A 126 0.12 27.97 -5.71
CA ARG A 126 -0.53 27.47 -6.93
C ARG A 126 0.16 27.94 -8.21
N GLU A 127 0.60 29.21 -8.24
CA GLU A 127 1.35 29.77 -9.37
C GLU A 127 2.71 29.03 -9.52
N ALA A 128 3.41 28.78 -8.40
CA ALA A 128 4.66 28.04 -8.40
C ALA A 128 4.47 26.59 -8.84
N ALA A 129 3.42 25.89 -8.40
CA ALA A 129 3.14 24.52 -8.81
C ALA A 129 2.80 24.41 -10.31
N ALA A 130 2.07 25.39 -10.85
CA ALA A 130 1.79 25.44 -12.30
C ALA A 130 3.08 25.61 -13.12
N GLU A 131 3.95 26.52 -12.71
CA GLU A 131 5.26 26.73 -13.35
C GLU A 131 6.17 25.51 -13.19
N ALA A 132 6.16 24.87 -12.00
CA ALA A 132 6.91 23.66 -11.73
C ALA A 132 6.57 22.54 -12.72
N LYS A 133 5.30 22.38 -13.05
CA LYS A 133 4.86 21.41 -14.05
C LYS A 133 5.42 21.70 -15.43
N GLU A 134 5.44 22.97 -15.87
CA GLU A 134 6.02 23.38 -17.16
C GLU A 134 7.53 23.07 -17.19
N ILE A 135 8.25 23.38 -16.11
CA ILE A 135 9.69 23.09 -16.01
C ILE A 135 9.95 21.57 -16.07
N LEU A 136 9.18 20.75 -15.37
CA LEU A 136 9.33 19.28 -15.39
C LEU A 136 9.03 18.71 -16.80
N GLU A 137 8.03 19.25 -17.48
CA GLU A 137 7.72 18.83 -18.85
C GLU A 137 8.83 19.21 -19.85
N GLU A 138 9.49 20.35 -19.66
CA GLU A 138 10.63 20.77 -20.47
C GLU A 138 11.88 19.89 -20.24
N MET A 139 12.03 19.35 -19.02
CA MET A 139 13.12 18.42 -18.69
C MET A 139 12.87 16.99 -19.17
N ALA A 140 11.63 16.64 -19.48
CA ALA A 140 11.23 15.28 -19.74
C ALA A 140 11.93 14.67 -20.95
N ILE A 141 12.38 13.44 -20.78
CA ILE A 141 13.03 12.62 -21.80
C ILE A 141 11.98 11.66 -22.35
N GLU A 142 11.81 11.62 -23.68
CA GLU A 142 10.90 10.67 -24.32
C GLU A 142 11.50 9.26 -24.31
N VAL A 143 10.68 8.27 -23.95
CA VAL A 143 11.04 6.84 -23.88
C VAL A 143 10.11 6.05 -24.79
N ASP A 144 10.72 5.12 -25.56
CA ASP A 144 9.94 4.17 -26.35
C ASP A 144 9.44 3.01 -25.45
N ALA A 145 8.18 2.65 -25.57
CA ALA A 145 7.59 1.52 -24.86
C ALA A 145 8.29 0.17 -25.14
N ASP A 146 8.96 0.06 -26.30
CA ASP A 146 9.75 -1.11 -26.68
C ASP A 146 11.17 -1.13 -26.08
N ASP A 147 11.62 -0.03 -25.45
CA ASP A 147 12.96 0.06 -24.84
C ASP A 147 13.01 -0.66 -23.49
N THR A 148 13.32 -1.95 -23.55
CA THR A 148 13.39 -2.83 -22.36
C THR A 148 14.44 -2.35 -21.36
N GLU A 149 15.59 -1.83 -21.82
CA GLU A 149 16.68 -1.40 -20.94
C GLU A 149 16.25 -0.23 -20.05
N VAL A 150 15.58 0.76 -20.62
CA VAL A 150 15.06 1.91 -19.86
C VAL A 150 13.94 1.49 -18.92
N LEU A 151 13.02 0.62 -19.33
CA LEU A 151 11.97 0.13 -18.45
C LEU A 151 12.53 -0.66 -17.25
N GLU A 152 13.55 -1.49 -17.46
CA GLU A 152 14.25 -2.20 -16.38
C GLU A 152 15.01 -1.22 -15.46
N GLN A 153 15.60 -0.15 -15.99
CA GLN A 153 16.22 0.91 -15.19
C GLN A 153 15.21 1.63 -14.30
N ILE A 154 14.01 1.93 -14.82
CA ILE A 154 12.91 2.56 -14.07
C ILE A 154 12.44 1.64 -12.94
N ALA A 155 12.14 0.37 -13.25
CA ALA A 155 11.79 -0.62 -12.26
C ALA A 155 12.86 -0.74 -11.18
N GLY A 156 14.11 -0.81 -11.60
CA GLY A 156 15.25 -0.87 -10.72
C GLY A 156 15.40 0.38 -9.84
N THR A 157 15.12 1.57 -10.35
CA THR A 157 15.17 2.81 -9.55
C THR A 157 14.14 2.78 -8.42
N ALA A 158 12.91 2.34 -8.70
CA ALA A 158 11.85 2.21 -7.71
C ALA A 158 12.14 1.17 -6.60
N MET A 159 12.91 0.13 -6.92
CA MET A 159 13.34 -0.89 -5.94
C MET A 159 14.54 -0.46 -5.11
N THR A 160 15.21 0.64 -5.46
CA THR A 160 16.46 1.03 -4.80
C THR A 160 16.20 1.46 -3.35
N GLY A 161 16.94 0.87 -2.40
CA GLY A 161 16.77 1.11 -0.97
C GLY A 161 15.73 0.21 -0.28
N LYS A 162 15.02 -0.64 -1.03
CA LYS A 162 13.90 -1.47 -0.53
C LYS A 162 14.28 -2.96 -0.35
N GLY A 163 15.48 -3.27 0.12
CA GLY A 163 15.90 -4.66 0.41
C GLY A 163 16.09 -5.58 -0.80
N ALA A 164 15.86 -5.08 -2.01
CA ALA A 164 15.87 -5.84 -3.26
C ALA A 164 17.19 -5.76 -4.04
N GLU A 165 18.20 -5.04 -3.55
CA GLU A 165 19.43 -4.67 -4.29
C GLU A 165 20.18 -5.87 -4.87
N ASN A 166 20.24 -7.00 -4.14
CA ASN A 166 20.97 -8.19 -4.58
C ASN A 166 20.29 -8.96 -5.73
N ALA A 167 19.02 -8.68 -6.01
CA ALA A 167 18.25 -9.33 -7.06
C ALA A 167 17.53 -8.33 -7.97
N LYS A 168 17.89 -7.05 -7.86
CA LYS A 168 17.29 -5.92 -8.57
C LYS A 168 17.11 -6.19 -10.06
N ASP A 169 18.17 -6.65 -10.75
CA ASP A 169 18.13 -6.91 -12.20
C ASP A 169 17.11 -8.01 -12.56
N VAL A 170 17.04 -9.08 -11.75
CA VAL A 170 16.08 -10.18 -11.96
C VAL A 170 14.65 -9.69 -11.72
N LEU A 171 14.43 -8.96 -10.65
CA LEU A 171 13.09 -8.46 -10.31
C LEU A 171 12.61 -7.41 -11.30
N ALA A 172 13.49 -6.51 -11.75
CA ALA A 172 13.17 -5.51 -12.76
C ALA A 172 12.74 -6.15 -14.10
N SER A 173 13.48 -7.18 -14.55
CA SER A 173 13.10 -7.93 -15.75
C SER A 173 11.73 -8.62 -15.57
N LEU A 174 11.46 -9.22 -14.40
CA LEU A 174 10.16 -9.86 -14.11
C LEU A 174 9.00 -8.85 -14.12
N VAL A 175 9.21 -7.63 -13.62
CA VAL A 175 8.20 -6.55 -13.66
C VAL A 175 7.87 -6.17 -15.11
N VAL A 176 8.90 -5.92 -15.93
CA VAL A 176 8.72 -5.54 -17.33
C VAL A 176 8.05 -6.68 -18.12
N ASP A 177 8.47 -7.92 -17.92
CA ASP A 177 7.88 -9.09 -18.57
C ASP A 177 6.43 -9.30 -18.16
N SER A 178 6.10 -9.06 -16.87
CA SER A 178 4.72 -9.18 -16.36
C SER A 178 3.79 -8.16 -17.00
N LEU A 179 4.20 -6.89 -17.07
CA LEU A 179 3.40 -5.82 -17.67
C LEU A 179 3.19 -6.05 -19.18
N ARG A 180 4.23 -6.48 -19.89
CA ARG A 180 4.11 -6.83 -21.32
C ARG A 180 3.20 -8.01 -21.58
N ALA A 181 3.20 -8.99 -20.68
CA ALA A 181 2.33 -10.16 -20.81
C ALA A 181 0.84 -9.83 -20.65
N VAL A 182 0.50 -8.79 -19.85
CA VAL A 182 -0.90 -8.38 -19.63
C VAL A 182 -1.35 -7.19 -20.47
N ALA A 183 -0.42 -6.55 -21.21
CA ALA A 183 -0.73 -5.40 -22.06
C ALA A 183 -1.66 -5.79 -23.23
N ASP A 184 -2.73 -5.00 -23.43
CA ASP A 184 -3.65 -5.13 -24.57
C ASP A 184 -3.64 -3.81 -25.37
N GLY A 185 -2.67 -3.68 -26.26
CA GLY A 185 -2.40 -2.43 -26.97
C GLY A 185 -1.85 -1.35 -26.02
N ASP A 186 -2.55 -0.22 -25.92
CA ASP A 186 -2.18 0.90 -25.06
C ASP A 186 -2.78 0.80 -23.63
N GLU A 187 -3.58 -0.24 -23.36
CA GLU A 187 -4.22 -0.45 -22.05
C GLU A 187 -3.45 -1.51 -21.24
N ILE A 188 -3.05 -1.16 -20.02
CA ILE A 188 -2.33 -2.04 -19.11
C ILE A 188 -3.10 -2.11 -17.79
N ASP A 189 -3.72 -3.26 -17.54
CA ASP A 189 -4.45 -3.53 -16.30
C ASP A 189 -3.58 -4.38 -15.37
N THR A 190 -2.96 -3.72 -14.38
CA THR A 190 -2.12 -4.38 -13.36
C THR A 190 -2.89 -5.35 -12.47
N ASP A 191 -4.21 -5.25 -12.38
CA ASP A 191 -5.07 -6.23 -11.72
C ASP A 191 -4.97 -7.64 -12.35
N ASN A 192 -4.40 -7.74 -13.54
CA ASN A 192 -4.12 -9.00 -14.23
C ASN A 192 -2.78 -9.63 -13.83
N ILE A 193 -1.97 -8.95 -13.04
CA ILE A 193 -0.73 -9.47 -12.46
C ILE A 193 -1.03 -9.94 -11.04
N ASN A 194 -1.04 -11.25 -10.82
CA ASN A 194 -1.25 -11.82 -9.49
C ASN A 194 0.10 -12.00 -8.79
N VAL A 195 0.36 -11.23 -7.75
CA VAL A 195 1.57 -11.39 -6.94
C VAL A 195 1.34 -12.45 -5.87
N GLN A 196 2.22 -13.44 -5.82
CA GLN A 196 2.18 -14.51 -4.82
C GLN A 196 3.52 -14.63 -4.12
N THR A 197 3.50 -14.63 -2.81
CA THR A 197 4.67 -14.68 -1.95
C THR A 197 4.92 -16.09 -1.43
N VAL A 198 6.19 -16.51 -1.43
CA VAL A 198 6.61 -17.82 -0.95
C VAL A 198 7.84 -17.67 -0.06
N VAL A 199 7.68 -17.96 1.23
CA VAL A 199 8.78 -17.95 2.18
C VAL A 199 9.69 -19.17 1.94
N GLY A 200 10.99 -18.92 1.87
CA GLY A 200 12.02 -19.94 1.60
C GLY A 200 12.61 -19.81 0.20
N GLY A 201 13.89 -19.99 0.08
CA GLY A 201 14.66 -19.79 -1.13
C GLY A 201 15.30 -18.41 -1.22
N SER A 202 15.91 -18.14 -2.36
CA SER A 202 16.55 -16.87 -2.67
C SER A 202 15.61 -15.98 -3.47
N VAL A 203 15.71 -14.66 -3.30
CA VAL A 203 14.98 -13.68 -4.13
C VAL A 203 15.23 -13.90 -5.63
N SER A 204 16.44 -14.32 -5.99
CA SER A 204 16.79 -14.64 -7.38
C SER A 204 16.11 -15.90 -7.95
N GLU A 205 15.36 -16.63 -7.13
CA GLU A 205 14.52 -17.76 -7.56
C GLU A 205 13.07 -17.34 -7.81
N SER A 206 12.75 -16.05 -7.69
CA SER A 206 11.47 -15.48 -8.10
C SER A 206 11.29 -15.66 -9.61
N ASN A 207 10.07 -15.92 -10.05
CA ASN A 207 9.78 -16.21 -11.45
C ASN A 207 8.37 -15.78 -11.86
N LEU A 208 8.18 -15.55 -13.15
CA LEU A 208 6.89 -15.31 -13.78
C LEU A 208 6.28 -16.64 -14.22
N VAL A 209 5.00 -16.82 -13.94
CA VAL A 209 4.16 -17.95 -14.40
C VAL A 209 3.09 -17.40 -15.35
N GLU A 210 3.08 -17.88 -16.58
CA GLU A 210 2.03 -17.57 -17.55
C GLU A 210 0.77 -18.35 -17.17
N GLY A 211 -0.10 -17.70 -16.38
CA GLY A 211 -1.30 -18.30 -15.79
C GLY A 211 -1.52 -17.91 -14.34
N VAL A 212 -2.34 -18.67 -13.63
CA VAL A 212 -2.73 -18.37 -12.25
C VAL A 212 -2.20 -19.45 -11.30
N MET A 213 -1.47 -19.02 -10.27
CA MET A 213 -1.13 -19.86 -9.13
C MET A 213 -2.13 -19.62 -8.00
N VAL A 214 -2.75 -20.67 -7.52
CA VAL A 214 -3.66 -20.64 -6.37
C VAL A 214 -2.97 -21.24 -5.16
N ASP A 215 -2.85 -20.46 -4.08
CA ASP A 215 -2.22 -20.87 -2.82
C ASP A 215 -3.15 -21.80 -2.01
N LYS A 216 -3.47 -22.92 -2.62
CA LYS A 216 -4.30 -24.01 -2.07
C LYS A 216 -3.87 -25.32 -2.69
N GLU A 217 -4.11 -26.40 -1.94
CA GLU A 217 -3.98 -27.78 -2.39
C GLU A 217 -5.33 -28.35 -2.86
N ARG A 218 -5.32 -29.43 -3.62
CA ARG A 218 -6.53 -30.19 -3.92
C ARG A 218 -7.15 -30.73 -2.62
N VAL A 219 -8.46 -30.78 -2.55
CA VAL A 219 -9.17 -31.10 -1.30
C VAL A 219 -9.15 -32.58 -0.92
N HIS A 220 -8.77 -33.47 -1.83
CA HIS A 220 -8.75 -34.93 -1.57
C HIS A 220 -7.60 -35.62 -2.31
N GLU A 221 -6.84 -36.47 -1.62
CA GLU A 221 -5.64 -37.13 -2.15
C GLU A 221 -5.88 -38.09 -3.34
N ASN A 222 -7.11 -38.62 -3.51
CA ASN A 222 -7.48 -39.47 -4.64
C ASN A 222 -7.86 -38.69 -5.90
N MET A 223 -7.94 -37.33 -5.85
CA MET A 223 -8.13 -36.52 -7.03
C MET A 223 -6.90 -36.52 -7.92
N PRO A 224 -7.03 -36.28 -9.23
CA PRO A 224 -5.88 -36.10 -10.10
C PRO A 224 -5.04 -34.93 -9.62
N TYR A 225 -3.72 -35.05 -9.66
CA TYR A 225 -2.78 -33.95 -9.35
C TYR A 225 -2.36 -33.18 -10.60
N PHE A 226 -2.74 -33.68 -11.78
CA PHE A 226 -2.49 -33.08 -13.09
C PHE A 226 -3.66 -33.38 -14.02
N VAL A 227 -4.16 -32.35 -14.70
CA VAL A 227 -5.22 -32.41 -15.70
C VAL A 227 -4.73 -31.63 -16.92
N GLU A 228 -4.77 -32.26 -18.11
CA GLU A 228 -4.41 -31.68 -19.40
C GLU A 228 -5.71 -31.33 -20.15
N ASP A 229 -5.71 -30.22 -20.89
CA ASP A 229 -6.88 -29.71 -21.63
C ASP A 229 -8.14 -29.61 -20.73
N ALA A 230 -8.00 -28.90 -19.61
CA ALA A 230 -8.97 -28.89 -18.52
C ALA A 230 -10.12 -27.90 -18.74
N ASP A 231 -11.36 -28.38 -18.60
CA ASP A 231 -12.55 -27.56 -18.45
C ASP A 231 -12.72 -27.13 -16.99
N VAL A 232 -12.62 -25.81 -16.75
CA VAL A 232 -12.52 -25.20 -15.41
C VAL A 232 -13.85 -24.56 -15.01
N ALA A 233 -14.41 -24.98 -13.88
CA ALA A 233 -15.58 -24.39 -13.23
C ALA A 233 -15.18 -23.49 -12.05
N LEU A 234 -15.75 -22.26 -11.97
CA LEU A 234 -15.52 -21.30 -10.89
C LEU A 234 -16.80 -21.09 -10.09
N LEU A 235 -16.74 -21.35 -8.77
CA LEU A 235 -17.91 -21.32 -7.91
C LEU A 235 -17.75 -20.27 -6.79
N ASP A 236 -18.75 -19.37 -6.64
CA ASP A 236 -18.94 -18.49 -5.48
C ASP A 236 -20.04 -19.04 -4.54
N THR A 237 -20.42 -20.27 -4.70
CA THR A 237 -21.39 -20.98 -3.86
C THR A 237 -20.74 -22.19 -3.21
N PRO A 238 -21.08 -22.55 -1.95
CA PRO A 238 -20.54 -23.75 -1.32
C PRO A 238 -21.13 -25.03 -1.94
N ILE A 239 -20.32 -26.09 -1.98
CA ILE A 239 -20.79 -27.45 -2.23
C ILE A 239 -21.03 -28.12 -0.87
N GLU A 240 -22.04 -27.64 -0.17
CA GLU A 240 -22.44 -28.05 1.18
C GLU A 240 -23.95 -28.09 1.28
N VAL A 241 -24.49 -28.97 2.13
CA VAL A 241 -25.92 -28.95 2.40
C VAL A 241 -26.24 -27.68 3.22
N LYS A 242 -27.15 -26.86 2.72
CA LYS A 242 -27.59 -25.66 3.43
C LYS A 242 -28.31 -26.08 4.72
N GLU A 243 -27.69 -25.80 5.86
CA GLU A 243 -28.42 -25.80 7.14
C GLU A 243 -29.57 -24.78 7.03
N THR A 244 -30.78 -25.22 7.31
CA THR A 244 -31.93 -24.31 7.33
C THR A 244 -31.74 -23.28 8.45
N GLU A 245 -31.71 -22.00 8.12
CA GLU A 245 -31.64 -20.85 9.06
C GLU A 245 -32.85 -20.76 10.03
N ILE A 246 -33.62 -21.82 10.15
CA ILE A 246 -34.70 -21.89 11.14
C ILE A 246 -34.13 -22.64 12.33
N ASP A 247 -34.04 -21.96 13.49
CA ASP A 247 -33.90 -22.54 14.85
C ASP A 247 -35.05 -23.52 15.18
N ALA A 248 -35.28 -24.48 14.33
CA ALA A 248 -36.12 -25.62 14.62
C ALA A 248 -35.19 -26.71 15.17
N GLU A 249 -35.09 -26.82 16.51
CA GLU A 249 -34.63 -28.03 17.15
C GLU A 249 -35.47 -29.20 16.60
N VAL A 250 -34.99 -29.86 15.58
CA VAL A 250 -35.58 -31.11 15.12
C VAL A 250 -35.18 -32.15 16.15
N ASN A 251 -36.07 -32.40 17.09
CA ASN A 251 -35.91 -33.46 18.07
C ASN A 251 -36.05 -34.79 17.36
N VAL A 252 -34.95 -35.28 16.76
CA VAL A 252 -34.87 -36.60 16.14
C VAL A 252 -34.82 -37.62 17.29
N THR A 253 -35.96 -38.21 17.60
CA THR A 253 -36.10 -39.23 18.65
C THR A 253 -36.09 -40.64 18.08
N ASP A 254 -36.14 -40.78 16.75
CA ASP A 254 -36.23 -42.06 16.06
C ASP A 254 -34.97 -42.27 15.18
N PRO A 255 -34.22 -43.40 15.36
CA PRO A 255 -33.07 -43.72 14.52
C PRO A 255 -33.37 -43.80 13.02
N ASP A 256 -34.60 -44.19 12.64
CA ASP A 256 -35.02 -44.28 11.23
C ASP A 256 -35.18 -42.88 10.59
N GLN A 257 -35.55 -41.87 11.36
CA GLN A 257 -35.59 -40.46 10.89
C GLN A 257 -34.20 -39.89 10.70
N LEU A 258 -33.28 -40.19 11.62
CA LEU A 258 -31.86 -39.78 11.45
C LEU A 258 -31.26 -40.37 10.18
N GLN A 259 -31.51 -41.62 9.91
CA GLN A 259 -31.01 -42.28 8.69
C GLN A 259 -31.59 -41.62 7.42
N GLN A 260 -32.88 -41.28 7.42
CA GLN A 260 -33.51 -40.59 6.30
C GLN A 260 -32.92 -39.17 6.05
N PHE A 261 -32.53 -38.45 7.12
CA PHE A 261 -31.84 -37.18 6.97
C PHE A 261 -30.47 -37.35 6.34
N LEU A 262 -29.66 -38.27 6.84
CA LEU A 262 -28.33 -38.56 6.29
C LEU A 262 -28.42 -39.04 4.83
N ASP A 263 -29.38 -39.88 4.50
CA ASP A 263 -29.61 -40.34 3.11
C ASP A 263 -30.02 -39.18 2.19
N GLN A 264 -30.76 -38.18 2.72
CA GLN A 264 -31.16 -37.00 1.97
C GLN A 264 -29.99 -36.03 1.77
N GLU A 265 -29.16 -35.82 2.80
CA GLU A 265 -27.93 -35.00 2.71
C GLU A 265 -26.95 -35.62 1.70
N GLU A 266 -26.69 -36.90 1.80
CA GLU A 266 -25.86 -37.65 0.85
C GLU A 266 -26.37 -37.47 -0.60
N LYS A 267 -27.70 -37.59 -0.78
CA LYS A 267 -28.31 -37.46 -2.10
C LYS A 267 -28.15 -36.03 -2.65
N GLN A 268 -28.31 -34.99 -1.83
CA GLN A 268 -28.14 -33.60 -2.25
C GLN A 268 -26.69 -33.31 -2.66
N LEU A 269 -25.70 -33.76 -1.86
CA LEU A 269 -24.30 -33.61 -2.21
C LEU A 269 -23.92 -34.34 -3.51
N ARG A 270 -24.49 -35.51 -3.72
CA ARG A 270 -24.27 -36.27 -4.96
C ARG A 270 -24.91 -35.57 -6.16
N GLU A 271 -26.14 -35.01 -6.01
CA GLU A 271 -26.80 -34.24 -7.06
C GLU A 271 -25.97 -32.99 -7.45
N MET A 272 -25.32 -32.31 -6.49
CA MET A 272 -24.41 -31.18 -6.76
C MET A 272 -23.18 -31.61 -7.58
N VAL A 273 -22.58 -32.76 -7.25
CA VAL A 273 -21.43 -33.28 -7.99
C VAL A 273 -21.87 -33.78 -9.38
N ASP A 274 -23.04 -34.44 -9.48
CA ASP A 274 -23.61 -34.89 -10.76
C ASP A 274 -23.87 -33.70 -11.72
N GLN A 275 -24.22 -32.51 -11.20
CA GLN A 275 -24.35 -31.28 -12.02
C GLN A 275 -23.02 -30.84 -12.62
N LEU A 276 -21.93 -30.86 -11.85
CA LEU A 276 -20.59 -30.53 -12.35
C LEU A 276 -20.09 -31.55 -13.37
N ASN A 277 -20.32 -32.83 -13.13
CA ASN A 277 -19.99 -33.90 -14.07
C ASN A 277 -20.84 -33.84 -15.35
N ALA A 278 -22.10 -33.40 -15.26
CA ALA A 278 -23.00 -33.28 -16.42
C ALA A 278 -22.61 -32.15 -17.40
N VAL A 279 -21.82 -31.17 -16.94
CA VAL A 279 -21.26 -30.11 -17.79
C VAL A 279 -19.83 -30.42 -18.23
N ASP A 280 -19.31 -31.60 -17.93
CA ASP A 280 -17.96 -32.07 -18.23
C ASP A 280 -16.84 -31.24 -17.57
N ALA A 281 -17.07 -30.71 -16.32
CA ALA A 281 -16.04 -29.99 -15.59
C ALA A 281 -14.94 -30.93 -15.08
N ASP A 282 -13.70 -30.67 -15.47
CA ASP A 282 -12.51 -31.44 -15.03
C ASP A 282 -11.90 -30.87 -13.74
N VAL A 283 -12.01 -29.54 -13.56
CA VAL A 283 -11.43 -28.82 -12.42
C VAL A 283 -12.46 -27.85 -11.84
N VAL A 284 -12.54 -27.80 -10.51
CA VAL A 284 -13.45 -26.93 -9.76
C VAL A 284 -12.68 -26.07 -8.76
N PHE A 285 -12.73 -24.74 -8.93
CA PHE A 285 -12.28 -23.79 -7.91
C PHE A 285 -13.48 -23.20 -7.19
N CYS A 286 -13.58 -23.48 -5.88
CA CYS A 286 -14.67 -22.98 -5.04
C CYS A 286 -14.15 -21.91 -4.06
N GLN A 287 -14.77 -20.73 -4.07
CA GLN A 287 -14.46 -19.66 -3.11
C GLN A 287 -14.92 -20.03 -1.69
N LYS A 288 -15.94 -20.89 -1.58
CA LYS A 288 -16.54 -21.33 -0.32
C LYS A 288 -16.04 -22.72 0.08
N GLY A 289 -16.73 -23.33 1.06
CA GLY A 289 -16.45 -24.69 1.51
C GLY A 289 -16.93 -25.76 0.53
N ILE A 290 -16.30 -26.92 0.62
CA ILE A 290 -16.75 -28.17 -0.02
C ILE A 290 -16.85 -29.21 1.09
N ASP A 291 -18.04 -29.82 1.26
CA ASP A 291 -18.29 -30.87 2.23
C ASP A 291 -17.39 -32.08 2.00
N ASP A 292 -16.99 -32.77 3.07
CA ASP A 292 -16.07 -33.89 2.98
C ASP A 292 -16.62 -35.06 2.13
N MET A 293 -17.94 -35.29 2.15
CA MET A 293 -18.59 -36.30 1.29
C MET A 293 -18.59 -35.85 -0.18
N ALA A 294 -18.82 -34.54 -0.43
CA ALA A 294 -18.74 -34.00 -1.78
C ALA A 294 -17.32 -34.08 -2.35
N GLN A 295 -16.27 -33.83 -1.53
CA GLN A 295 -14.88 -34.03 -1.93
C GLN A 295 -14.61 -35.50 -2.37
N HIS A 296 -15.18 -36.45 -1.64
CA HIS A 296 -15.06 -37.86 -2.02
C HIS A 296 -15.73 -38.18 -3.36
N TYR A 297 -16.95 -37.65 -3.58
CA TYR A 297 -17.67 -37.87 -4.86
C TYR A 297 -16.97 -37.17 -6.03
N LEU A 298 -16.46 -35.94 -5.86
CA LEU A 298 -15.64 -35.28 -6.87
C LEU A 298 -14.39 -36.10 -7.23
N ALA A 299 -13.74 -36.72 -6.23
CA ALA A 299 -12.60 -37.61 -6.45
C ALA A 299 -12.99 -38.92 -7.16
N GLU A 300 -14.20 -39.49 -6.90
CA GLU A 300 -14.73 -40.67 -7.61
C GLU A 300 -14.98 -40.34 -9.09
N GLU A 301 -15.48 -39.14 -9.41
CA GLU A 301 -15.70 -38.71 -10.78
C GLU A 301 -14.41 -38.22 -11.48
N GLY A 302 -13.28 -38.14 -10.75
CA GLY A 302 -11.98 -37.75 -11.29
C GLY A 302 -11.82 -36.22 -11.45
N ILE A 303 -12.65 -35.43 -10.79
CA ILE A 303 -12.61 -33.98 -10.81
C ILE A 303 -11.59 -33.48 -9.78
N LEU A 304 -10.64 -32.63 -10.21
CA LEU A 304 -9.75 -31.90 -9.30
C LEU A 304 -10.53 -30.74 -8.67
N ALA A 305 -10.55 -30.63 -7.35
CA ALA A 305 -11.27 -29.56 -6.67
C ALA A 305 -10.40 -28.84 -5.63
N VAL A 306 -10.56 -27.51 -5.59
CA VAL A 306 -9.93 -26.58 -4.65
C VAL A 306 -11.02 -25.84 -3.89
N ARG A 307 -10.93 -25.76 -2.55
CA ARG A 307 -11.87 -25.04 -1.69
C ARG A 307 -11.27 -23.78 -1.10
N ARG A 308 -12.13 -22.81 -0.73
CA ARG A 308 -11.72 -21.57 -0.06
C ARG A 308 -10.63 -20.81 -0.81
N ALA A 309 -10.70 -20.82 -2.16
CA ALA A 309 -9.88 -19.97 -2.98
C ALA A 309 -10.18 -18.49 -2.68
N LYS A 310 -9.17 -17.64 -2.68
CA LYS A 310 -9.35 -16.20 -2.47
C LYS A 310 -10.22 -15.62 -3.59
N LYS A 311 -10.94 -14.54 -3.29
CA LYS A 311 -11.75 -13.85 -4.29
C LYS A 311 -10.91 -13.28 -5.44
N SER A 312 -9.68 -12.84 -5.14
CA SER A 312 -8.68 -12.41 -6.12
C SER A 312 -8.33 -13.54 -7.09
N ASP A 313 -8.02 -14.74 -6.55
CA ASP A 313 -7.66 -15.92 -7.36
C ASP A 313 -8.81 -16.33 -8.29
N ILE A 314 -10.05 -16.34 -7.78
CA ILE A 314 -11.25 -16.66 -8.59
C ILE A 314 -11.44 -15.64 -9.73
N LYS A 315 -11.19 -14.36 -9.48
CA LYS A 315 -11.25 -13.33 -10.54
C LYS A 315 -10.11 -13.51 -11.56
N ALA A 316 -8.88 -13.76 -11.10
CA ALA A 316 -7.74 -14.03 -11.97
C ALA A 316 -8.00 -15.26 -12.84
N LEU A 317 -8.50 -16.36 -12.26
CA LEU A 317 -8.90 -17.56 -12.99
C LEU A 317 -9.98 -17.28 -14.03
N SER A 318 -11.01 -16.47 -13.69
CA SER A 318 -12.07 -16.10 -14.61
C SER A 318 -11.55 -15.32 -15.83
N ARG A 319 -10.61 -14.40 -15.61
CA ARG A 319 -9.98 -13.60 -16.67
C ARG A 319 -9.07 -14.47 -17.56
N SER A 320 -8.29 -15.37 -16.95
CA SER A 320 -7.33 -16.22 -17.67
C SER A 320 -8.01 -17.33 -18.46
N THR A 321 -8.95 -18.05 -17.85
CA THR A 321 -9.58 -19.23 -18.47
C THR A 321 -10.84 -18.90 -19.29
N GLY A 322 -11.39 -17.69 -19.11
CA GLY A 322 -12.68 -17.31 -19.69
C GLY A 322 -13.88 -17.87 -18.93
N ALA A 323 -13.68 -18.61 -17.83
CA ALA A 323 -14.77 -19.17 -17.03
C ALA A 323 -15.63 -18.07 -16.37
N ARG A 324 -16.94 -18.31 -16.30
CA ARG A 324 -17.85 -17.44 -15.53
C ARG A 324 -17.96 -17.91 -14.10
N ILE A 325 -18.02 -16.93 -13.16
CA ILE A 325 -18.19 -17.23 -11.74
C ILE A 325 -19.65 -17.57 -11.48
N VAL A 326 -19.92 -18.81 -11.08
CA VAL A 326 -21.27 -19.35 -10.85
C VAL A 326 -21.63 -19.20 -9.37
N SER A 327 -22.72 -18.48 -9.10
CA SER A 327 -23.23 -18.25 -7.74
C SER A 327 -24.37 -19.20 -7.33
N ASN A 328 -24.90 -19.99 -8.26
CA ASN A 328 -25.91 -21.02 -8.02
C ASN A 328 -25.62 -22.23 -8.91
N LEU A 329 -25.31 -23.34 -8.29
CA LEU A 329 -24.90 -24.56 -9.00
C LEU A 329 -26.01 -25.14 -9.90
N ASP A 330 -27.29 -24.90 -9.55
CA ASP A 330 -28.43 -25.37 -10.36
C ASP A 330 -28.48 -24.69 -11.75
N ASP A 331 -27.81 -23.56 -11.92
CA ASP A 331 -27.82 -22.76 -13.15
C ASP A 331 -26.56 -23.01 -14.02
N ILE A 332 -25.62 -23.87 -13.57
CA ILE A 332 -24.36 -24.11 -14.30
C ILE A 332 -24.62 -24.76 -15.67
N THR A 333 -23.92 -24.29 -16.65
CA THR A 333 -23.94 -24.82 -18.03
C THR A 333 -22.50 -24.96 -18.56
N SER A 334 -22.33 -25.71 -19.66
CA SER A 334 -21.02 -25.83 -20.32
C SER A 334 -20.49 -24.49 -20.89
N GLU A 335 -21.36 -23.47 -21.07
CA GLU A 335 -20.96 -22.12 -21.49
C GLU A 335 -20.33 -21.30 -20.35
N ASP A 336 -20.43 -21.78 -19.11
CA ASP A 336 -19.85 -21.12 -17.92
C ASP A 336 -18.45 -21.66 -17.60
N LEU A 337 -18.03 -22.77 -18.25
CA LEU A 337 -16.70 -23.32 -18.10
C LEU A 337 -15.67 -22.50 -18.87
N GLY A 338 -14.45 -22.41 -18.32
CA GLY A 338 -13.29 -21.87 -19.00
C GLY A 338 -12.33 -23.00 -19.38
N PHE A 339 -11.30 -22.65 -20.13
CA PHE A 339 -10.30 -23.60 -20.60
C PHE A 339 -8.91 -23.29 -20.05
N ALA A 340 -8.18 -24.34 -19.68
CA ALA A 340 -6.76 -24.30 -19.37
C ALA A 340 -6.04 -25.48 -20.04
N GLY A 341 -4.90 -25.23 -20.69
CA GLY A 341 -4.11 -26.32 -21.29
C GLY A 341 -3.57 -27.29 -20.24
N SER A 342 -3.26 -26.78 -19.04
CA SER A 342 -2.92 -27.66 -17.92
C SER A 342 -3.30 -27.08 -16.56
N VAL A 343 -3.75 -27.97 -15.65
CA VAL A 343 -3.91 -27.69 -14.23
C VAL A 343 -3.10 -28.71 -13.44
N ALA A 344 -2.16 -28.21 -12.63
CA ALA A 344 -1.20 -29.09 -11.93
C ALA A 344 -1.02 -28.67 -10.47
N GLU A 345 -1.00 -29.64 -9.59
CA GLU A 345 -0.52 -29.46 -8.21
C GLU A 345 1.00 -29.59 -8.17
N LYS A 346 1.69 -28.56 -7.70
CA LYS A 346 3.16 -28.53 -7.60
C LYS A 346 3.57 -28.11 -6.17
N GLU A 347 4.70 -28.62 -5.70
CA GLU A 347 5.29 -28.23 -4.41
C GLU A 347 6.27 -27.06 -4.61
N ILE A 348 6.03 -25.93 -3.92
CA ILE A 348 6.89 -24.77 -3.91
C ILE A 348 7.10 -24.30 -2.47
N GLY A 349 8.37 -24.15 -2.06
CA GLY A 349 8.70 -23.67 -0.72
C GLY A 349 8.34 -24.64 0.42
N GLY A 350 7.95 -25.88 0.10
CA GLY A 350 7.48 -26.88 1.06
C GLY A 350 5.96 -26.92 1.20
N ASP A 351 5.26 -26.03 0.52
CA ASP A 351 3.80 -26.00 0.43
C ASP A 351 3.33 -26.48 -0.94
N THR A 352 2.18 -27.14 -0.96
CA THR A 352 1.56 -27.62 -2.19
C THR A 352 0.60 -26.57 -2.72
N LYS A 353 0.73 -26.20 -4.00
CA LYS A 353 -0.06 -25.16 -4.66
C LYS A 353 -0.58 -25.66 -6.00
N VAL A 354 -1.72 -25.10 -6.47
CA VAL A 354 -2.32 -25.45 -7.76
C VAL A 354 -2.00 -24.37 -8.79
N PHE A 355 -1.46 -24.81 -9.94
CA PHE A 355 -1.10 -23.98 -11.09
C PHE A 355 -2.08 -24.22 -12.23
N VAL A 356 -2.56 -23.16 -12.84
CA VAL A 356 -3.38 -23.16 -14.04
C VAL A 356 -2.57 -22.48 -15.14
N GLU A 357 -2.10 -23.23 -16.11
CA GLU A 357 -1.13 -22.81 -17.10
C GLU A 357 -1.62 -23.09 -18.52
N GLU A 358 -0.93 -22.54 -19.53
CA GLU A 358 -1.22 -22.77 -20.95
C GLU A 358 -2.65 -22.32 -21.35
N VAL A 359 -3.05 -21.13 -20.90
CA VAL A 359 -4.33 -20.52 -21.29
C VAL A 359 -4.16 -19.72 -22.59
N GLU A 360 -5.04 -19.96 -23.59
CA GLU A 360 -4.87 -19.48 -24.98
C GLU A 360 -4.83 -17.94 -25.12
N GLU A 361 -5.40 -17.20 -24.20
CA GLU A 361 -5.31 -15.73 -24.10
C GLU A 361 -5.00 -15.37 -22.65
N ALA A 362 -3.78 -15.69 -22.20
CA ALA A 362 -3.36 -15.41 -20.82
C ALA A 362 -3.36 -13.89 -20.58
N LYS A 363 -4.55 -13.33 -20.31
CA LYS A 363 -4.71 -11.95 -19.83
C LYS A 363 -4.37 -11.80 -18.36
N SER A 364 -3.79 -12.84 -17.72
CA SER A 364 -3.35 -12.81 -16.34
C SER A 364 -2.10 -13.67 -16.16
N VAL A 365 -1.16 -13.13 -15.41
CA VAL A 365 0.11 -13.80 -15.07
C VAL A 365 0.27 -13.83 -13.55
N THR A 366 1.07 -14.77 -13.05
CA THR A 366 1.42 -14.82 -11.64
C THR A 366 2.91 -14.57 -11.46
N LEU A 367 3.23 -13.56 -10.69
CA LEU A 367 4.58 -13.25 -10.25
C LEU A 367 4.82 -13.94 -8.90
N VAL A 368 5.66 -14.97 -8.89
CA VAL A 368 6.00 -15.74 -7.69
C VAL A 368 7.25 -15.15 -7.08
N LEU A 369 7.09 -14.46 -5.94
CA LEU A 369 8.18 -13.83 -5.20
C LEU A 369 8.69 -14.77 -4.09
N ARG A 370 10.01 -14.88 -3.97
CA ARG A 370 10.67 -15.73 -2.98
C ARG A 370 11.59 -14.92 -2.08
N GLY A 371 11.67 -15.31 -0.82
CA GLY A 371 12.56 -14.68 0.16
C GLY A 371 12.84 -15.58 1.35
N GLY A 372 13.95 -15.35 2.02
CA GLY A 372 14.41 -16.19 3.13
C GLY A 372 13.53 -16.14 4.39
N THR A 373 12.78 -15.04 4.59
CA THR A 373 11.87 -14.81 5.71
C THR A 373 10.63 -14.07 5.23
N GLU A 374 9.55 -14.11 6.02
CA GLU A 374 8.30 -13.40 5.75
C GLU A 374 8.54 -11.88 5.55
N HIS A 375 9.27 -11.23 6.46
CA HIS A 375 9.59 -9.80 6.32
C HIS A 375 10.33 -9.44 5.03
N VAL A 376 11.26 -10.29 4.57
CA VAL A 376 11.98 -10.07 3.31
C VAL A 376 11.02 -10.21 2.12
N VAL A 377 10.10 -11.16 2.17
CA VAL A 377 9.13 -11.38 1.10
C VAL A 377 8.15 -10.21 1.03
N ASP A 378 7.64 -9.74 2.18
CA ASP A 378 6.73 -8.60 2.27
C ASP A 378 7.38 -7.30 1.75
N GLU A 379 8.67 -7.10 2.02
CA GLU A 379 9.43 -5.94 1.52
C GLU A 379 9.62 -6.00 0.00
N ILE A 380 9.90 -7.20 -0.53
CA ILE A 380 10.03 -7.39 -1.98
C ILE A 380 8.67 -7.23 -2.67
N GLU A 381 7.58 -7.71 -2.07
CA GLU A 381 6.23 -7.54 -2.60
C GLU A 381 5.92 -6.05 -2.77
N ARG A 382 6.14 -5.22 -1.75
CA ARG A 382 5.98 -3.76 -1.84
C ARG A 382 6.86 -3.14 -2.92
N ALA A 383 8.15 -3.52 -2.99
CA ALA A 383 9.06 -3.00 -4.00
C ALA A 383 8.62 -3.36 -5.44
N ILE A 384 8.00 -4.52 -5.62
CA ILE A 384 7.42 -4.95 -6.89
C ILE A 384 6.16 -4.17 -7.22
N ASP A 385 5.26 -3.97 -6.26
CA ASP A 385 4.02 -3.20 -6.47
C ASP A 385 4.33 -1.77 -6.90
N ASP A 386 5.27 -1.10 -6.23
CA ASP A 386 5.77 0.22 -6.63
C ASP A 386 6.37 0.21 -8.04
N SER A 387 7.19 -0.80 -8.34
CA SER A 387 7.82 -0.93 -9.66
C SER A 387 6.81 -1.19 -10.77
N LEU A 388 5.78 -1.98 -10.52
CA LEU A 388 4.67 -2.18 -11.45
C LEU A 388 3.95 -0.85 -11.74
N GLY A 389 3.70 -0.04 -10.71
CA GLY A 389 3.07 1.28 -10.81
C GLY A 389 3.88 2.23 -11.70
N VAL A 390 5.19 2.38 -11.43
CA VAL A 390 6.04 3.32 -12.18
C VAL A 390 6.31 2.88 -13.61
N VAL A 391 6.50 1.58 -13.86
CA VAL A 391 6.69 1.09 -15.24
C VAL A 391 5.41 1.20 -16.05
N ARG A 392 4.24 0.88 -15.46
CA ARG A 392 2.93 1.13 -16.08
C ARG A 392 2.78 2.61 -16.45
N THR A 393 3.04 3.52 -15.51
CA THR A 393 2.96 4.96 -15.73
C THR A 393 3.87 5.41 -16.87
N THR A 394 5.09 4.85 -16.96
CA THR A 394 5.99 5.15 -18.08
C THR A 394 5.46 4.64 -19.41
N LEU A 395 4.92 3.42 -19.45
CA LEU A 395 4.34 2.84 -20.67
C LEU A 395 3.13 3.66 -21.16
N GLU A 396 2.33 4.23 -20.24
CA GLU A 396 1.20 5.10 -20.58
C GLU A 396 1.64 6.48 -21.10
N ASP A 397 2.66 7.11 -20.49
CA ASP A 397 3.04 8.50 -20.74
C ASP A 397 4.23 8.65 -21.70
N GLY A 398 5.13 7.67 -21.77
CA GLY A 398 6.32 7.71 -22.59
C GLY A 398 7.35 8.78 -22.19
N LYS A 399 7.35 9.22 -20.91
CA LYS A 399 8.19 10.32 -20.44
C LYS A 399 8.81 10.02 -19.07
N VAL A 400 10.10 10.28 -18.96
CA VAL A 400 10.89 10.11 -17.73
C VAL A 400 11.71 11.34 -17.39
N LEU A 401 12.16 11.38 -16.15
CA LEU A 401 13.07 12.37 -15.60
C LEU A 401 14.30 11.68 -15.00
N PRO A 402 15.46 12.34 -14.96
CA PRO A 402 16.64 11.84 -14.23
C PRO A 402 16.37 11.85 -12.72
N GLY A 403 16.93 10.89 -11.99
CA GLY A 403 16.79 10.80 -10.52
C GLY A 403 17.82 11.65 -9.76
N GLY A 404 18.13 11.23 -8.52
CA GLY A 404 19.19 11.84 -7.70
C GLY A 404 18.97 13.30 -7.29
N GLY A 405 17.71 13.79 -7.30
CA GLY A 405 17.36 15.17 -6.99
C GLY A 405 17.66 16.18 -8.11
N ALA A 406 17.92 15.70 -9.34
CA ALA A 406 18.13 16.56 -10.51
C ALA A 406 16.86 17.38 -10.83
N PRO A 407 15.65 16.79 -10.92
CA PRO A 407 14.42 17.55 -11.18
C PRO A 407 14.16 18.63 -10.13
N GLU A 408 14.32 18.32 -8.86
CA GLU A 408 14.10 19.27 -7.78
C GLU A 408 15.10 20.42 -7.79
N THR A 409 16.36 20.13 -8.20
CA THR A 409 17.37 21.18 -8.35
C THR A 409 17.01 22.14 -9.48
N GLU A 410 16.59 21.61 -10.64
CA GLU A 410 16.15 22.43 -11.78
C GLU A 410 14.88 23.20 -11.46
N LEU A 411 13.89 22.55 -10.80
CA LEU A 411 12.69 23.23 -10.32
C LEU A 411 13.02 24.41 -9.42
N ALA A 412 13.91 24.22 -8.43
CA ALA A 412 14.29 25.26 -7.51
C ALA A 412 15.01 26.43 -8.21
N LEU A 413 15.78 26.17 -9.25
CA LEU A 413 16.46 27.20 -10.07
C LEU A 413 15.44 27.94 -10.95
N GLY A 414 14.61 27.22 -11.72
CA GLY A 414 13.60 27.80 -12.60
C GLY A 414 12.56 28.61 -11.87
N LEU A 415 12.07 28.10 -10.71
CA LEU A 415 11.11 28.84 -9.89
C LEU A 415 11.69 30.13 -9.30
N ARG A 416 12.98 30.18 -8.97
CA ARG A 416 13.63 31.44 -8.54
C ARG A 416 13.72 32.45 -9.69
N GLU A 417 14.00 32.00 -10.91
CA GLU A 417 13.96 32.87 -12.10
C GLU A 417 12.54 33.35 -12.38
N TYR A 418 11.55 32.44 -12.28
CA TYR A 418 10.14 32.78 -12.45
C TYR A 418 9.68 33.81 -11.41
N ALA A 419 10.10 33.67 -10.13
CA ALA A 419 9.76 34.59 -9.05
C ALA A 419 10.12 36.06 -9.36
N ASP A 420 11.21 36.32 -10.09
CA ASP A 420 11.60 37.65 -10.55
C ASP A 420 10.54 38.28 -11.48
N SER A 421 9.73 37.48 -12.15
CA SER A 421 8.63 37.89 -13.01
C SER A 421 7.32 38.15 -12.27
N VAL A 422 7.16 37.58 -11.07
CA VAL A 422 5.96 37.64 -10.24
C VAL A 422 5.94 38.98 -9.47
N GLY A 423 4.85 39.71 -9.56
CA GLY A 423 4.70 40.97 -8.83
C GLY A 423 4.04 40.76 -7.47
N GLY A 424 4.32 41.71 -6.55
CA GLY A 424 3.61 41.71 -5.26
C GLY A 424 4.24 40.83 -4.18
N ARG A 425 3.42 40.40 -3.21
CA ARG A 425 3.85 39.52 -2.12
C ARG A 425 3.81 38.06 -2.52
N GLU A 426 3.14 37.74 -3.60
CA GLU A 426 3.10 36.40 -4.21
C GLU A 426 4.50 35.94 -4.63
N GLN A 427 5.38 36.86 -5.05
CA GLN A 427 6.79 36.60 -5.32
C GLN A 427 7.47 35.89 -4.15
N LEU A 428 7.26 36.36 -2.91
CA LEU A 428 7.86 35.73 -1.72
C LEU A 428 7.35 34.29 -1.48
N ALA A 429 6.11 34.04 -1.86
CA ALA A 429 5.56 32.68 -1.77
C ALA A 429 6.19 31.76 -2.83
N VAL A 430 6.43 32.23 -4.05
CA VAL A 430 7.13 31.46 -5.10
C VAL A 430 8.59 31.18 -4.70
N GLU A 431 9.29 32.18 -4.15
CA GLU A 431 10.65 31.99 -3.62
C GLU A 431 10.68 30.95 -2.47
N ALA A 432 9.70 31.03 -1.55
CA ALA A 432 9.57 30.06 -0.45
C ALA A 432 9.25 28.64 -0.96
N PHE A 433 8.46 28.53 -2.03
CA PHE A 433 8.20 27.26 -2.69
C PHE A 433 9.48 26.67 -3.29
N ALA A 434 10.26 27.48 -4.02
CA ALA A 434 11.56 27.06 -4.55
C ALA A 434 12.53 26.59 -3.44
N ASP A 435 12.51 27.29 -2.29
CA ASP A 435 13.31 26.89 -1.12
C ASP A 435 12.80 25.61 -0.45
N ALA A 436 11.50 25.33 -0.53
CA ALA A 436 10.93 24.08 -0.04
C ALA A 436 11.33 22.88 -0.89
N ILE A 437 11.35 23.02 -2.21
CA ILE A 437 11.78 21.94 -3.13
C ILE A 437 13.23 21.50 -2.89
N ASP A 438 14.12 22.38 -2.47
CA ASP A 438 15.51 22.03 -2.11
C ASP A 438 15.59 20.99 -0.96
N VAL A 439 14.50 20.71 -0.25
CA VAL A 439 14.49 19.71 0.84
C VAL A 439 14.85 18.32 0.33
N ILE A 440 14.45 17.97 -0.89
CA ILE A 440 14.67 16.64 -1.45
C ILE A 440 16.16 16.37 -1.69
N PRO A 441 16.91 17.13 -2.49
CA PRO A 441 18.33 16.90 -2.65
C PRO A 441 19.13 17.04 -1.34
N ARG A 442 18.69 17.92 -0.41
CA ARG A 442 19.29 17.99 0.93
C ARG A 442 19.08 16.72 1.72
N THR A 443 17.86 16.19 1.75
CA THR A 443 17.54 14.96 2.48
C THR A 443 18.26 13.75 1.91
N LEU A 444 18.39 13.65 0.57
CA LEU A 444 19.19 12.62 -0.07
C LEU A 444 20.67 12.67 0.39
N ALA A 445 21.25 13.87 0.47
CA ALA A 445 22.61 14.07 0.96
C ALA A 445 22.74 13.72 2.47
N GLU A 446 21.81 14.19 3.31
CA GLU A 446 21.76 13.90 4.75
C GLU A 446 21.68 12.38 5.01
N ASN A 447 20.75 11.68 4.34
CA ASN A 447 20.58 10.24 4.48
C ASN A 447 21.81 9.46 3.97
N ALA A 448 22.50 9.99 2.97
CA ALA A 448 23.77 9.44 2.48
C ALA A 448 24.97 9.74 3.41
N GLY A 449 24.78 10.55 4.47
CA GLY A 449 25.84 10.96 5.37
C GLY A 449 26.81 12.01 4.80
N LEU A 450 26.37 12.76 3.79
CA LEU A 450 27.09 13.85 3.14
C LEU A 450 26.74 15.20 3.76
N ASP A 451 27.51 16.24 3.47
CA ASP A 451 27.13 17.60 3.82
C ASP A 451 26.06 18.11 2.87
N PRO A 452 24.81 18.39 3.35
CA PRO A 452 23.71 18.76 2.45
C PRO A 452 23.88 20.15 1.81
N ILE A 453 24.69 21.02 2.41
CA ILE A 453 24.96 22.35 1.85
C ILE A 453 25.95 22.22 0.71
N ASP A 454 27.06 21.50 0.93
CA ASP A 454 28.07 21.29 -0.11
C ASP A 454 27.47 20.55 -1.31
N SER A 455 26.68 19.48 -1.05
CA SER A 455 26.00 18.70 -2.11
C SER A 455 25.04 19.58 -2.94
N LEU A 456 24.23 20.44 -2.28
CA LEU A 456 23.32 21.34 -2.98
C LEU A 456 24.06 22.40 -3.82
N VAL A 457 25.19 22.91 -3.32
CA VAL A 457 26.03 23.86 -4.05
C VAL A 457 26.62 23.19 -5.30
N ASP A 458 27.11 21.97 -5.18
CA ASP A 458 27.69 21.20 -6.29
C ASP A 458 26.61 20.89 -7.35
N LEU A 459 25.42 20.45 -6.94
CA LEU A 459 24.27 20.22 -7.83
C LEU A 459 23.94 21.49 -8.61
N ARG A 460 23.70 22.61 -7.93
CA ARG A 460 23.36 23.89 -8.55
C ARG A 460 24.45 24.38 -9.50
N SER A 461 25.71 24.18 -9.16
CA SER A 461 26.84 24.54 -10.04
C SER A 461 26.84 23.71 -11.33
N LYS A 462 26.53 22.42 -11.23
CA LYS A 462 26.43 21.53 -12.40
C LYS A 462 25.28 21.92 -13.31
N HIS A 463 24.11 22.22 -12.74
CA HIS A 463 22.93 22.65 -13.50
C HIS A 463 23.15 24.02 -14.17
N ALA A 464 23.89 24.94 -13.54
CA ALA A 464 24.20 26.26 -14.13
C ALA A 464 25.12 26.18 -15.37
N ASP A 465 26.02 25.21 -15.43
CA ASP A 465 27.07 25.10 -16.43
C ASP A 465 26.91 23.87 -17.37
N GLY A 466 25.94 22.99 -17.11
CA GLY A 466 25.85 21.67 -17.76
C GLY A 466 24.41 21.17 -18.00
N PRO A 467 24.27 19.87 -18.24
CA PRO A 467 22.98 19.27 -18.49
C PRO A 467 22.10 19.22 -17.21
N SER A 468 20.81 19.38 -17.38
CA SER A 468 19.80 19.28 -16.33
C SER A 468 19.61 17.84 -15.76
N THR A 469 20.37 16.86 -16.29
CA THR A 469 20.39 15.45 -15.86
C THR A 469 21.32 15.18 -14.68
N ALA A 470 22.06 16.21 -14.20
CA ALA A 470 23.02 16.05 -13.11
C ALA A 470 22.31 15.84 -11.76
N GLY A 471 22.53 14.70 -11.11
CA GLY A 471 21.98 14.35 -9.80
C GLY A 471 23.05 13.83 -8.84
N LEU A 472 22.67 13.65 -7.58
CA LEU A 472 23.54 13.15 -6.51
C LEU A 472 23.56 11.63 -6.53
N ASP A 473 24.71 11.03 -6.77
CA ASP A 473 24.93 9.62 -6.45
C ASP A 473 25.15 9.47 -4.93
N ALA A 474 24.15 8.95 -4.25
CA ALA A 474 24.17 8.76 -2.81
C ALA A 474 25.19 7.70 -2.33
N TYR A 475 25.72 6.89 -3.21
CA TYR A 475 26.73 5.87 -2.88
C TYR A 475 28.14 6.42 -2.89
N THR A 476 28.49 7.24 -3.90
CA THR A 476 29.82 7.86 -4.05
C THR A 476 29.88 9.26 -3.46
N GLY A 477 28.78 9.98 -3.40
CA GLY A 477 28.70 11.38 -3.01
C GLY A 477 29.05 12.36 -4.15
N ASP A 478 29.25 11.85 -5.38
CA ASP A 478 29.55 12.67 -6.54
C ASP A 478 28.25 13.13 -7.25
N VAL A 479 28.32 14.28 -7.91
CA VAL A 479 27.24 14.74 -8.81
C VAL A 479 27.56 14.26 -10.23
N ILE A 480 26.76 13.35 -10.73
CA ILE A 480 26.93 12.66 -12.02
C ILE A 480 25.71 12.83 -12.92
N ASP A 481 25.81 12.43 -14.18
CA ASP A 481 24.67 12.34 -15.09
C ASP A 481 23.83 11.11 -14.74
N MET A 482 22.62 11.33 -14.23
CA MET A 482 21.71 10.26 -13.77
C MET A 482 21.10 9.48 -14.92
N GLN A 483 20.93 10.11 -16.08
CA GLN A 483 20.43 9.41 -17.27
C GLN A 483 21.47 8.40 -17.78
N ASP A 484 22.73 8.81 -17.86
CA ASP A 484 23.83 7.92 -18.28
C ASP A 484 24.06 6.77 -17.27
N ASP A 485 23.77 7.01 -15.98
CA ASP A 485 23.87 6.01 -14.90
C ASP A 485 22.62 5.11 -14.79
N GLY A 486 21.57 5.38 -15.57
CA GLY A 486 20.35 4.59 -15.59
C GLY A 486 19.43 4.83 -14.39
N VAL A 487 19.58 5.95 -13.67
CA VAL A 487 18.72 6.34 -12.55
C VAL A 487 17.67 7.31 -13.07
N VAL A 488 16.52 6.76 -13.46
CA VAL A 488 15.42 7.49 -14.09
C VAL A 488 14.08 7.11 -13.45
N GLU A 489 13.14 8.04 -13.48
CA GLU A 489 11.79 7.89 -12.90
C GLU A 489 10.74 8.54 -13.79
N PRO A 490 9.45 8.09 -13.77
CA PRO A 490 8.41 8.68 -14.60
C PRO A 490 8.17 10.16 -14.29
N LEU A 491 7.90 10.95 -15.34
CA LEU A 491 7.54 12.37 -15.18
C LEU A 491 6.35 12.56 -14.21
N ARG A 492 5.33 11.70 -14.33
CA ARG A 492 4.10 11.77 -13.52
C ARG A 492 4.38 11.63 -12.01
N VAL A 493 5.39 10.86 -11.59
CA VAL A 493 5.79 10.72 -10.18
C VAL A 493 6.13 12.09 -9.58
N LYS A 494 6.89 12.92 -10.30
CA LYS A 494 7.28 14.26 -9.81
C LYS A 494 6.18 15.29 -9.94
N THR A 495 5.46 15.30 -11.06
CA THR A 495 4.35 16.24 -11.24
C THR A 495 3.25 16.00 -10.22
N GLN A 496 2.87 14.75 -9.99
CA GLN A 496 1.87 14.38 -8.99
C GLN A 496 2.33 14.72 -7.57
N ALA A 497 3.59 14.42 -7.21
CA ALA A 497 4.13 14.74 -5.88
C ALA A 497 4.08 16.24 -5.58
N VAL A 498 4.44 17.08 -6.56
CA VAL A 498 4.38 18.55 -6.41
C VAL A 498 2.94 19.05 -6.33
N GLU A 499 2.03 18.54 -7.17
CA GLU A 499 0.62 18.93 -7.19
C GLU A 499 -0.07 18.55 -5.86
N SER A 500 0.01 17.28 -5.43
CA SER A 500 -0.64 16.78 -4.20
C SER A 500 -0.09 17.47 -2.94
N ALA A 501 1.23 17.62 -2.82
CA ALA A 501 1.87 18.34 -1.72
C ALA A 501 1.39 19.81 -1.66
N THR A 502 1.26 20.47 -2.81
CA THR A 502 0.79 21.86 -2.89
C THR A 502 -0.67 21.98 -2.49
N GLU A 503 -1.53 21.06 -2.97
CA GLU A 503 -2.95 21.09 -2.63
C GLU A 503 -3.17 20.93 -1.13
N ALA A 504 -2.53 19.94 -0.50
CA ALA A 504 -2.63 19.75 0.93
C ALA A 504 -2.09 20.94 1.74
N ALA A 505 -0.90 21.45 1.39
CA ALA A 505 -0.33 22.61 2.06
C ALA A 505 -1.27 23.83 1.94
N VAL A 506 -1.81 24.10 0.76
CA VAL A 506 -2.76 25.21 0.52
C VAL A 506 -4.07 25.01 1.29
N MET A 507 -4.59 23.80 1.39
CA MET A 507 -5.79 23.52 2.19
C MET A 507 -5.52 23.77 3.68
N ILE A 508 -4.43 23.25 4.22
CA ILE A 508 -4.05 23.42 5.64
C ILE A 508 -3.85 24.90 5.98
N LEU A 509 -3.14 25.66 5.14
CA LEU A 509 -2.88 27.08 5.34
C LEU A 509 -4.15 27.94 5.40
N ARG A 510 -5.23 27.51 4.76
CA ARG A 510 -6.51 28.24 4.71
C ARG A 510 -7.43 27.94 5.88
N ILE A 511 -7.07 27.01 6.75
CA ILE A 511 -7.84 26.67 7.96
C ILE A 511 -7.47 27.66 9.06
N ASP A 512 -8.41 28.52 9.43
CA ASP A 512 -8.25 29.51 10.51
C ASP A 512 -9.11 29.17 11.75
N ASP A 513 -9.89 28.09 11.71
CA ASP A 513 -10.76 27.67 12.80
C ASP A 513 -10.96 26.16 12.80
N VAL A 514 -10.63 25.52 13.91
CA VAL A 514 -10.81 24.08 14.11
C VAL A 514 -11.88 23.87 15.17
N ILE A 515 -12.96 23.18 14.81
CA ILE A 515 -14.10 22.89 15.70
C ILE A 515 -14.21 21.38 15.82
N ALA A 516 -13.86 20.83 16.97
CA ALA A 516 -13.98 19.41 17.25
C ALA A 516 -15.17 19.09 18.14
N ALA A 517 -15.82 17.96 17.89
CA ALA A 517 -16.92 17.46 18.70
C ALA A 517 -16.47 16.65 19.94
N GLY A 518 -15.18 16.61 20.24
CA GLY A 518 -14.53 15.90 21.35
C GLY A 518 -13.12 16.42 21.60
N ASP A 519 -12.37 15.81 22.52
CA ASP A 519 -11.00 16.20 22.85
C ASP A 519 -10.04 15.89 21.69
N LEU A 520 -9.54 16.93 21.02
CA LEU A 520 -8.47 16.85 20.00
C LEU A 520 -7.07 16.66 20.59
N VAL A 521 -6.95 16.65 21.92
CA VAL A 521 -5.67 16.53 22.61
C VAL A 521 -5.71 15.26 23.47
N GLY A 522 -5.19 14.18 22.95
CA GLY A 522 -4.80 13.00 23.70
C GLY A 522 -3.59 13.29 24.59
N GLY A 523 -3.73 14.19 25.55
CA GLY A 523 -2.76 14.49 26.59
C GLY A 523 -3.42 14.35 27.93
N LYS A 524 -3.49 13.14 28.49
CA LYS A 524 -3.73 12.93 29.93
C LYS A 524 -2.59 13.55 30.71
N THR A 525 -2.69 14.83 31.03
CA THR A 525 -2.03 15.37 32.22
C THR A 525 -2.89 14.95 33.41
N GLY A 526 -2.46 13.90 34.09
CA GLY A 526 -2.98 13.57 35.41
C GLY A 526 -2.73 14.72 36.36
N GLU A 527 -3.79 15.39 36.76
CA GLU A 527 -3.90 16.11 38.01
C GLU A 527 -5.16 15.60 38.70
N ASP A 528 -4.93 14.62 39.59
CA ASP A 528 -5.88 14.28 40.65
C ASP A 528 -6.01 15.50 41.55
N GLU A 529 -7.06 16.27 41.43
CA GLU A 529 -7.56 17.12 42.49
C GLU A 529 -8.73 16.42 43.18
N ASP A 530 -8.36 15.84 44.30
CA ASP A 530 -9.21 15.40 45.40
C ASP A 530 -10.01 16.60 45.92
N ASP A 531 -11.30 16.67 45.66
CA ASP A 531 -12.20 17.54 46.39
C ASP A 531 -13.49 16.75 46.77
N GLY A 532 -13.40 16.17 47.99
CA GLY A 532 -14.53 15.51 48.63
C GLY A 532 -15.48 16.51 49.26
N PRO A 533 -16.80 16.30 49.20
CA PRO A 533 -17.74 16.89 50.12
C PRO A 533 -18.03 15.98 51.30
N ALA A 534 -17.84 16.55 52.49
CA ALA A 534 -18.20 16.03 53.81
C ALA A 534 -19.71 15.82 53.96
N GLY A 535 -20.10 14.79 54.72
CA GLY A 535 -21.40 14.76 55.39
C GLY A 535 -22.03 13.41 55.65
N GLY A 536 -21.65 12.72 56.63
CA GLY A 536 -22.25 12.07 57.78
C GLY A 536 -23.50 11.18 57.65
N PRO A 537 -23.95 10.53 58.72
CA PRO A 537 -23.36 9.31 59.31
C PRO A 537 -24.41 8.17 59.40
N GLY A 538 -23.96 6.95 59.61
CA GLY A 538 -24.92 5.92 60.08
C GLY A 538 -24.51 4.46 59.93
N ALA A 539 -23.95 3.97 61.03
CA ALA A 539 -24.20 2.69 61.70
C ALA A 539 -24.00 1.33 60.98
N GLY A 540 -23.04 0.59 61.53
CA GLY A 540 -23.41 -0.76 62.00
C GLY A 540 -22.76 -1.95 61.36
N GLY A 541 -21.81 -2.58 62.08
CA GLY A 541 -21.82 -4.04 62.17
C GLY A 541 -20.57 -4.81 61.76
N MET A 542 -19.66 -4.97 62.69
CA MET A 542 -19.09 -6.23 63.22
C MET A 542 -18.55 -7.33 62.29
N GLY A 543 -17.30 -7.67 62.54
CA GLY A 543 -16.80 -9.05 62.63
C GLY A 543 -15.96 -9.48 61.43
N GLY A 544 -14.76 -9.91 61.49
CA GLY A 544 -13.95 -10.55 62.48
C GLY A 544 -12.73 -11.18 61.78
N MET A 545 -11.64 -10.99 62.37
CA MET A 545 -10.54 -11.91 62.68
C MET A 545 -9.94 -12.88 61.63
N GLY A 546 -8.61 -12.80 61.59
CA GLY A 546 -7.69 -13.95 61.44
C GLY A 546 -6.87 -13.85 60.20
N GLY A 547 -5.53 -13.66 60.12
CA GLY A 547 -4.52 -14.19 61.02
C GLY A 547 -3.54 -15.00 60.18
N GLY A 548 -2.25 -14.66 60.27
CA GLY A 548 -1.15 -15.60 60.11
C GLY A 548 -0.34 -15.41 58.86
N MET A 549 0.80 -14.72 58.92
CA MET A 549 2.15 -15.14 59.35
C MET A 549 2.85 -16.18 58.48
N GLY A 550 4.04 -15.78 58.01
CA GLY A 550 5.21 -16.61 57.78
C GLY A 550 5.55 -16.84 56.33
N GLY A 551 6.70 -16.65 55.80
CA GLY A 551 8.03 -16.53 56.33
C GLY A 551 9.03 -16.87 55.24
N MET A 552 10.04 -16.08 55.13
CA MET A 552 11.46 -16.35 54.97
C MET A 552 11.98 -17.44 54.01
N GLY A 553 13.00 -17.01 53.26
CA GLY A 553 14.22 -17.76 52.91
C GLY A 553 14.28 -18.14 51.44
N GLY A 554 15.29 -17.94 50.63
CA GLY A 554 16.65 -17.58 50.86
C GLY A 554 17.49 -18.17 49.74
N MET A 555 18.40 -17.38 49.24
CA MET A 555 19.74 -17.70 48.74
C MET A 555 20.02 -18.76 47.68
N GLY A 556 20.81 -18.29 46.67
CA GLY A 556 22.02 -18.93 46.14
C GLY A 556 21.80 -19.54 44.76
N GLY A 557 22.52 -19.22 43.72
CA GLY A 557 23.89 -18.98 43.50
C GLY A 557 24.30 -19.68 42.23
N ALA A 558 24.93 -18.94 41.36
CA ALA A 558 26.04 -19.29 40.46
C ALA A 558 25.97 -20.62 39.63
N MET A 559 25.92 -20.53 38.31
CA MET A 559 27.06 -20.69 37.39
C MET A 559 26.60 -20.23 35.99
#